data_857765fc9825b71a203c47779880655c
#
_entry.id   857765fc9825b71a203c47779880655c
#
_cell.length_a   1.000
_cell.length_b   1.000
_cell.length_c   1.000
_cell.angle_alpha   90.00
_cell.angle_beta   90.00
_cell.angle_gamma   90.00
#
_symmetry.space_group_name_H-M   'P 1'
#
loop_
_entity.id
_entity.type
_entity.pdbx_description
1 polymer ?
#
loop_
_entity_poly.entity_id
_entity_poly.type
_entity_poly.pdbx_seq_one_letter_code
_entity_poly.pdbx_strand_id
1 'polypeptide(L)'
;MIGLGSATGICVASMIGMGIFTVTGVVGADLGSTTNLMLVWVIAGVVALAGALTIGELGAMRPEASAQYVVVHGSLGPTFGYLNGMVTLFIGYIAAIAAIAIVAGEYIENLAPWTEARITATVLLLGLGFIHAITVIGGKRFNDGLVILKVLVIVGFMVAGLAMTVEPIIPDAALIEAARATLPDSPLATIPVGASGSEILDHLREAPSPPVFSAAIGLAVITISFAYLGWSTAAEVAGEIRNPGRSLPLAIIGSVLVVGVLYLLMNLVYLRVMPPAAMLELDSDGEIVPMANIGAVAARHLFGEVGGRLVIAMIVVLFVSTLSVSVMTSGRVVAAMSWKKQLPASWGTLNRRGAPTLAIVLMIAGTIPLVWASGLKALLEYVGVLTTFAVCLTMVSVMIQRVRAPDLPRPFRIPLYPIPPLLSIGIGVWLIVTAAIEDFVPVLASIATLGAMLAMRPLLKPGSITPSSNG
;
A
#
# COMPACT_ATOMS: atom_id res chain seq x y z
N MET A 1 -0.11 28.02 1.35
CA MET A 1 0.71 27.32 0.35
C MET A 1 1.67 26.38 1.05
N ILE A 2 1.76 25.14 0.57
CA ILE A 2 2.59 24.06 1.12
C ILE A 2 4.00 24.19 0.55
N GLY A 3 5.03 24.19 1.42
CA GLY A 3 6.44 24.20 1.01
C GLY A 3 6.95 22.79 0.63
N LEU A 4 8.17 22.71 0.05
CA LEU A 4 8.81 21.45 -0.35
C LEU A 4 8.86 20.43 0.80
N GLY A 5 9.35 20.84 1.99
CA GLY A 5 9.46 19.92 3.14
C GLY A 5 8.12 19.36 3.58
N SER A 6 7.05 20.17 3.63
CA SER A 6 5.71 19.67 3.96
C SER A 6 5.14 18.77 2.86
N ALA A 7 5.38 19.07 1.58
CA ALA A 7 4.97 18.21 0.47
C ALA A 7 5.67 16.85 0.52
N THR A 8 7.00 16.83 0.79
CA THR A 8 7.76 15.60 1.03
C THR A 8 7.21 14.83 2.24
N GLY A 9 6.93 15.54 3.35
CA GLY A 9 6.34 14.95 4.54
C GLY A 9 4.98 14.29 4.30
N ILE A 10 4.13 14.88 3.47
CA ILE A 10 2.83 14.30 3.07
C ILE A 10 3.04 12.96 2.35
N CYS A 11 3.96 12.89 1.37
CA CYS A 11 4.27 11.64 0.68
C CYS A 11 4.87 10.60 1.62
N VAL A 12 5.89 10.97 2.42
CA VAL A 12 6.51 10.07 3.40
C VAL A 12 5.47 9.51 4.37
N ALA A 13 4.60 10.36 4.90
CA ALA A 13 3.55 9.92 5.83
C ALA A 13 2.50 9.01 5.18
N SER A 14 2.20 9.24 3.90
CA SER A 14 1.25 8.39 3.15
C SER A 14 1.85 7.03 2.81
N MET A 15 3.16 6.94 2.57
CA MET A 15 3.87 5.68 2.31
C MET A 15 4.09 4.89 3.60
N ILE A 16 4.49 5.57 4.70
CA ILE A 16 4.71 4.94 5.99
C ILE A 16 3.37 4.56 6.62
N GLY A 17 2.96 3.32 6.40
CA GLY A 17 1.74 2.71 6.91
C GLY A 17 1.97 1.28 7.35
N MET A 18 0.98 0.42 7.16
CA MET A 18 1.08 -1.00 7.52
C MET A 18 2.16 -1.76 6.73
N GLY A 19 2.45 -1.33 5.50
CA GLY A 19 3.30 -2.11 4.58
C GLY A 19 4.60 -2.58 5.19
N ILE A 20 5.38 -1.68 5.82
CA ILE A 20 6.67 -2.04 6.41
C ILE A 20 6.56 -2.93 7.66
N PHE A 21 5.46 -2.86 8.39
CA PHE A 21 5.26 -3.65 9.60
C PHE A 21 4.64 -5.03 9.35
N THR A 22 4.22 -5.31 8.11
CA THR A 22 3.42 -6.48 7.75
C THR A 22 3.96 -7.22 6.54
N VAL A 23 4.15 -6.52 5.41
CA VAL A 23 4.38 -7.16 4.11
C VAL A 23 5.64 -8.02 4.07
N THR A 24 6.69 -7.66 4.81
CA THR A 24 7.91 -8.47 4.92
C THR A 24 7.61 -9.87 5.44
N GLY A 25 6.81 -10.00 6.50
CA GLY A 25 6.44 -11.29 7.05
C GLY A 25 5.51 -12.08 6.12
N VAL A 26 4.61 -11.37 5.41
CA VAL A 26 3.68 -12.01 4.44
C VAL A 26 4.41 -12.71 3.29
N VAL A 27 5.51 -12.12 2.80
CA VAL A 27 6.26 -12.68 1.66
C VAL A 27 7.53 -13.43 2.07
N GLY A 28 7.93 -13.35 3.34
CA GLY A 28 9.24 -13.86 3.78
C GLY A 28 9.43 -15.34 3.53
N ALA A 29 8.47 -16.14 3.94
CA ALA A 29 8.53 -17.61 3.79
C ALA A 29 8.59 -18.05 2.32
N ASP A 30 7.81 -17.40 1.44
CA ASP A 30 7.80 -17.72 0.00
C ASP A 30 9.14 -17.39 -0.69
N LEU A 31 9.88 -16.42 -0.16
CA LEU A 31 11.18 -16.01 -0.69
C LEU A 31 12.35 -16.84 -0.15
N GLY A 32 12.21 -17.42 1.03
CA GLY A 32 13.16 -18.32 1.66
C GLY A 32 14.50 -17.70 2.08
N SER A 33 15.04 -16.74 1.33
CA SER A 33 16.37 -16.18 1.56
C SER A 33 16.38 -14.67 1.83
N THR A 34 17.36 -14.26 2.64
CA THR A 34 17.68 -12.84 2.91
C THR A 34 17.94 -12.05 1.63
N THR A 35 18.68 -12.64 0.68
CA THR A 35 19.03 -11.97 -0.58
C THR A 35 17.79 -11.67 -1.41
N ASN A 36 16.90 -12.67 -1.57
CA ASN A 36 15.67 -12.48 -2.33
C ASN A 36 14.75 -11.46 -1.65
N LEU A 37 14.60 -11.52 -0.33
CA LEU A 37 13.80 -10.55 0.41
C LEU A 37 14.31 -9.11 0.20
N MET A 38 15.61 -8.87 0.34
CA MET A 38 16.17 -7.54 0.11
C MET A 38 16.05 -7.11 -1.36
N LEU A 39 16.24 -8.04 -2.30
CA LEU A 39 16.14 -7.79 -3.74
C LEU A 39 14.73 -7.33 -4.14
N VAL A 40 13.68 -7.99 -3.65
CA VAL A 40 12.28 -7.61 -3.99
C VAL A 40 11.93 -6.23 -3.44
N TRP A 41 12.44 -5.84 -2.26
CA TRP A 41 12.28 -4.49 -1.74
C TRP A 41 13.00 -3.44 -2.59
N VAL A 42 14.19 -3.76 -3.11
CA VAL A 42 14.93 -2.89 -4.04
C VAL A 42 14.18 -2.77 -5.37
N ILE A 43 13.71 -3.89 -5.94
CA ILE A 43 12.96 -3.87 -7.22
C ILE A 43 11.69 -3.02 -7.06
N ALA A 44 10.91 -3.23 -6.01
CA ALA A 44 9.69 -2.45 -5.75
C ALA A 44 10.02 -0.94 -5.56
N GLY A 45 11.12 -0.62 -4.87
CA GLY A 45 11.62 0.75 -4.74
C GLY A 45 12.01 1.39 -6.08
N VAL A 46 12.66 0.64 -6.96
CA VAL A 46 13.02 1.10 -8.33
C VAL A 46 11.76 1.35 -9.17
N VAL A 47 10.76 0.47 -9.09
CA VAL A 47 9.46 0.65 -9.77
C VAL A 47 8.76 1.90 -9.24
N ALA A 48 8.71 2.08 -7.92
CA ALA A 48 8.13 3.27 -7.30
C ALA A 48 8.87 4.55 -7.71
N LEU A 49 10.20 4.52 -7.80
CA LEU A 49 11.01 5.65 -8.24
C LEU A 49 10.77 5.99 -9.72
N ALA A 50 10.68 4.99 -10.58
CA ALA A 50 10.35 5.19 -11.99
C ALA A 50 8.95 5.79 -12.17
N GLY A 51 7.98 5.33 -11.37
CA GLY A 51 6.65 5.93 -11.25
C GLY A 51 6.71 7.38 -10.76
N ALA A 52 7.45 7.64 -9.71
CA ALA A 52 7.64 8.97 -9.11
C ALA A 52 8.23 9.99 -10.10
N LEU A 53 9.23 9.59 -10.89
CA LEU A 53 9.81 10.40 -11.94
C LEU A 53 8.77 10.78 -13.01
N THR A 54 7.93 9.83 -13.39
CA THR A 54 6.92 10.01 -14.44
C THR A 54 5.76 10.89 -13.96
N ILE A 55 5.23 10.62 -12.77
CA ILE A 55 4.16 11.45 -12.17
C ILE A 55 4.68 12.84 -11.78
N GLY A 56 5.96 12.95 -11.42
CA GLY A 56 6.61 14.22 -11.19
C GLY A 56 6.55 15.15 -12.41
N GLU A 57 6.80 14.63 -13.63
CA GLU A 57 6.61 15.39 -14.86
C GLU A 57 5.13 15.79 -15.06
N LEU A 58 4.22 14.83 -14.91
CA LEU A 58 2.78 15.11 -15.09
C LEU A 58 2.25 16.17 -14.13
N GLY A 59 2.55 16.04 -12.86
CA GLY A 59 2.11 16.98 -11.83
C GLY A 59 2.73 18.37 -11.99
N ALA A 60 3.98 18.45 -12.50
CA ALA A 60 4.61 19.71 -12.83
C ALA A 60 3.98 20.40 -14.03
N MET A 61 3.51 19.63 -15.03
CA MET A 61 2.83 20.15 -16.21
C MET A 61 1.40 20.61 -15.92
N ARG A 62 0.70 19.90 -15.05
CA ARG A 62 -0.70 20.14 -14.71
C ARG A 62 -0.88 20.03 -13.19
N PRO A 63 -0.66 21.10 -12.45
CA PRO A 63 -0.80 21.11 -10.99
C PRO A 63 -2.28 21.15 -10.55
N GLU A 64 -3.09 20.29 -11.17
CA GLU A 64 -4.51 20.12 -10.86
C GLU A 64 -4.71 18.78 -10.12
N ALA A 65 -5.68 18.73 -9.24
CA ALA A 65 -6.05 17.47 -8.58
C ALA A 65 -6.44 16.40 -9.61
N SER A 66 -5.99 15.14 -9.38
CA SER A 66 -6.27 14.00 -10.26
C SER A 66 -5.54 14.04 -11.62
N ALA A 67 -4.30 14.53 -11.66
CA ALA A 67 -3.50 14.63 -12.89
C ALA A 67 -3.39 13.29 -13.66
N GLN A 68 -3.29 12.16 -12.97
CA GLN A 68 -3.22 10.82 -13.59
C GLN A 68 -4.46 10.52 -14.44
N TYR A 69 -5.67 10.68 -13.88
CA TYR A 69 -6.93 10.48 -14.61
C TYR A 69 -7.01 11.37 -15.86
N VAL A 70 -6.73 12.67 -15.69
CA VAL A 70 -6.83 13.66 -16.78
C VAL A 70 -5.92 13.28 -17.94
N VAL A 71 -4.72 12.80 -17.64
CA VAL A 71 -3.73 12.41 -18.63
C VAL A 71 -4.11 11.11 -19.35
N VAL A 72 -4.55 10.09 -18.62
CA VAL A 72 -5.04 8.84 -19.22
C VAL A 72 -6.27 9.11 -20.09
N HIS A 73 -7.22 9.91 -19.62
CA HIS A 73 -8.39 10.31 -20.39
C HIS A 73 -8.02 11.05 -21.70
N GLY A 74 -7.10 12.01 -21.60
CA GLY A 74 -6.68 12.82 -22.76
C GLY A 74 -5.83 12.05 -23.77
N SER A 75 -5.11 11.01 -23.34
CA SER A 75 -4.18 10.24 -24.18
C SER A 75 -4.80 8.98 -24.78
N LEU A 76 -5.54 8.21 -23.96
CA LEU A 76 -6.11 6.90 -24.28
C LEU A 76 -7.65 6.95 -24.45
N GLY A 77 -8.27 8.10 -24.20
CA GLY A 77 -9.70 8.32 -24.34
C GLY A 77 -10.53 8.04 -23.08
N PRO A 78 -11.86 8.28 -23.18
CA PRO A 78 -12.75 8.32 -22.02
C PRO A 78 -12.93 6.97 -21.32
N THR A 79 -12.77 5.85 -22.01
CA THR A 79 -12.92 4.51 -21.43
C THR A 79 -11.76 4.17 -20.52
N PHE A 80 -10.52 4.37 -20.97
CA PHE A 80 -9.33 4.12 -20.15
C PHE A 80 -9.19 5.14 -19.01
N GLY A 81 -9.56 6.40 -19.25
CA GLY A 81 -9.65 7.39 -18.17
C GLY A 81 -10.62 6.95 -17.08
N TYR A 82 -11.83 6.52 -17.45
CA TYR A 82 -12.82 6.01 -16.50
C TYR A 82 -12.28 4.80 -15.73
N LEU A 83 -11.71 3.80 -16.41
CA LEU A 83 -11.11 2.63 -15.74
C LEU A 83 -10.00 3.03 -14.76
N ASN A 84 -9.08 3.91 -15.17
CA ASN A 84 -8.02 4.38 -14.28
C ASN A 84 -8.58 5.09 -13.03
N GLY A 85 -9.59 5.94 -13.19
CA GLY A 85 -10.26 6.59 -12.07
C GLY A 85 -10.96 5.60 -11.14
N MET A 86 -11.67 4.61 -11.70
CA MET A 86 -12.37 3.58 -10.92
C MET A 86 -11.39 2.65 -10.20
N VAL A 87 -10.29 2.25 -10.83
CA VAL A 87 -9.23 1.47 -10.17
C VAL A 87 -8.64 2.27 -9.00
N THR A 88 -8.33 3.55 -9.20
CA THR A 88 -7.85 4.41 -8.11
C THR A 88 -8.85 4.44 -6.94
N LEU A 89 -10.15 4.53 -7.24
CA LEU A 89 -11.20 4.61 -6.22
C LEU A 89 -11.40 3.28 -5.49
N PHE A 90 -11.65 2.19 -6.22
CA PHE A 90 -11.99 0.89 -5.62
C PHE A 90 -10.76 0.20 -5.04
N ILE A 91 -9.62 0.29 -5.70
CA ILE A 91 -8.42 -0.43 -5.32
C ILE A 91 -7.52 0.45 -4.47
N GLY A 92 -7.22 1.66 -4.94
CA GLY A 92 -6.37 2.59 -4.20
C GLY A 92 -6.96 3.05 -2.86
N TYR A 93 -8.28 2.98 -2.69
CA TYR A 93 -8.93 3.33 -1.43
C TYR A 93 -9.69 2.17 -0.80
N ILE A 94 -10.75 1.61 -1.41
CA ILE A 94 -11.61 0.62 -0.75
C ILE A 94 -10.80 -0.60 -0.31
N ALA A 95 -10.05 -1.22 -1.22
CA ALA A 95 -9.30 -2.42 -0.90
C ALA A 95 -8.06 -2.12 -0.03
N ALA A 96 -7.39 -0.98 -0.25
CA ALA A 96 -6.29 -0.56 0.60
C ALA A 96 -6.74 -0.24 2.04
N ILE A 97 -7.88 0.42 2.21
CA ILE A 97 -8.48 0.68 3.54
C ILE A 97 -8.84 -0.64 4.23
N ALA A 98 -9.38 -1.63 3.49
CA ALA A 98 -9.67 -2.95 4.04
C ALA A 98 -8.40 -3.64 4.56
N ALA A 99 -7.33 -3.66 3.77
CA ALA A 99 -6.04 -4.24 4.16
C ALA A 99 -5.48 -3.57 5.43
N ILE A 100 -5.46 -2.23 5.47
CA ILE A 100 -4.98 -1.48 6.65
C ILE A 100 -5.86 -1.77 7.88
N ALA A 101 -7.18 -1.90 7.70
CA ALA A 101 -8.10 -2.17 8.80
C ALA A 101 -7.91 -3.57 9.37
N ILE A 102 -7.71 -4.59 8.52
CA ILE A 102 -7.41 -5.97 8.95
C ILE A 102 -6.15 -5.97 9.82
N VAL A 103 -5.05 -5.41 9.31
CA VAL A 103 -3.79 -5.36 10.04
C VAL A 103 -3.89 -4.55 11.34
N ALA A 104 -4.61 -3.43 11.32
CA ALA A 104 -4.86 -2.67 12.55
C ALA A 104 -5.62 -3.50 13.58
N GLY A 105 -6.58 -4.32 13.14
CA GLY A 105 -7.29 -5.28 13.99
C GLY A 105 -6.36 -6.33 14.59
N GLU A 106 -5.50 -6.97 13.78
CA GLU A 106 -4.52 -7.97 14.22
C GLU A 106 -3.52 -7.39 15.25
N TYR A 107 -3.05 -6.16 15.03
CA TYR A 107 -2.17 -5.50 15.99
C TYR A 107 -2.87 -5.12 17.29
N ILE A 108 -4.17 -4.77 17.26
CA ILE A 108 -4.96 -4.53 18.46
C ILE A 108 -5.22 -5.84 19.20
N GLU A 109 -5.52 -6.92 18.50
CA GLU A 109 -5.66 -8.25 19.09
C GLU A 109 -4.37 -8.70 19.78
N ASN A 110 -3.20 -8.40 19.23
CA ASN A 110 -1.91 -8.61 19.88
C ASN A 110 -1.74 -7.85 21.21
N LEU A 111 -2.38 -6.69 21.37
CA LEU A 111 -2.38 -5.92 22.62
C LEU A 111 -3.48 -6.39 23.57
N ALA A 112 -4.59 -6.82 23.04
CA ALA A 112 -5.84 -7.13 23.74
C ALA A 112 -6.42 -8.45 23.20
N PRO A 113 -5.91 -9.63 23.63
CA PRO A 113 -6.26 -10.94 23.08
C PRO A 113 -7.74 -11.35 23.22
N TRP A 114 -8.55 -10.56 23.96
CA TRP A 114 -10.00 -10.76 24.05
C TRP A 114 -10.78 -10.11 22.90
N THR A 115 -10.12 -9.42 21.97
CA THR A 115 -10.71 -8.83 20.79
C THR A 115 -10.50 -9.76 19.59
N GLU A 116 -11.35 -9.64 18.58
CA GLU A 116 -11.21 -10.37 17.33
C GLU A 116 -10.85 -9.35 16.22
N ALA A 117 -9.82 -9.65 15.43
CA ALA A 117 -9.23 -8.71 14.47
C ALA A 117 -10.24 -8.14 13.48
N ARG A 118 -11.12 -8.97 12.89
CA ARG A 118 -12.10 -8.53 11.89
C ARG A 118 -13.23 -7.68 12.50
N ILE A 119 -13.66 -8.02 13.73
CA ILE A 119 -14.64 -7.20 14.46
C ILE A 119 -14.03 -5.85 14.78
N THR A 120 -12.80 -5.83 15.28
CA THR A 120 -12.05 -4.60 15.62
C THR A 120 -11.85 -3.73 14.38
N ALA A 121 -11.45 -4.31 13.24
CA ALA A 121 -11.34 -3.62 11.96
C ALA A 121 -12.67 -2.97 11.54
N THR A 122 -13.77 -3.71 11.67
CA THR A 122 -15.12 -3.21 11.33
C THR A 122 -15.52 -2.04 12.24
N VAL A 123 -15.28 -2.15 13.55
CA VAL A 123 -15.57 -1.07 14.52
C VAL A 123 -14.75 0.17 14.21
N LEU A 124 -13.46 0.02 13.90
CA LEU A 124 -12.60 1.14 13.47
C LEU A 124 -13.14 1.82 12.22
N LEU A 125 -13.51 1.05 11.20
CA LEU A 125 -14.06 1.58 9.95
C LEU A 125 -15.36 2.33 10.16
N LEU A 126 -16.29 1.78 10.95
CA LEU A 126 -17.55 2.43 11.27
C LEU A 126 -17.35 3.69 12.10
N GLY A 127 -16.46 3.66 13.09
CA GLY A 127 -16.14 4.81 13.94
C GLY A 127 -15.50 5.96 13.14
N LEU A 128 -14.48 5.66 12.35
CA LEU A 128 -13.81 6.65 11.50
C LEU A 128 -14.74 7.15 10.40
N GLY A 129 -15.52 6.25 9.77
CA GLY A 129 -16.53 6.59 8.79
C GLY A 129 -17.57 7.55 9.37
N PHE A 130 -18.08 7.29 10.56
CA PHE A 130 -19.02 8.16 11.26
C PHE A 130 -18.44 9.55 11.54
N ILE A 131 -17.20 9.62 12.08
CA ILE A 131 -16.53 10.89 12.37
C ILE A 131 -16.38 11.72 11.10
N HIS A 132 -15.83 11.13 10.01
CA HIS A 132 -15.57 11.84 8.76
C HIS A 132 -16.83 12.14 7.93
N ALA A 133 -17.90 11.35 8.10
CA ALA A 133 -19.19 11.64 7.48
C ALA A 133 -19.88 12.86 8.09
N ILE A 134 -19.60 13.18 9.35
CA ILE A 134 -20.22 14.33 10.05
C ILE A 134 -19.40 15.60 9.87
N THR A 135 -18.06 15.53 9.93
CA THR A 135 -17.20 16.72 9.99
C THR A 135 -15.92 16.58 9.19
N VAL A 136 -15.49 17.72 8.64
CA VAL A 136 -14.19 17.85 7.93
C VAL A 136 -13.04 18.21 8.90
N ILE A 137 -13.28 18.23 10.21
CA ILE A 137 -12.28 18.65 11.18
C ILE A 137 -11.15 17.62 11.28
N GLY A 138 -10.18 17.74 10.38
CA GLY A 138 -8.85 17.18 10.53
C GLY A 138 -7.86 18.33 10.59
N GLY A 139 -7.56 18.84 11.78
CA GLY A 139 -6.65 19.96 11.91
C GLY A 139 -5.30 19.61 11.29
N LYS A 140 -4.81 20.42 10.34
CA LYS A 140 -3.50 20.29 9.71
C LYS A 140 -2.39 20.02 10.76
N ARG A 141 -2.43 20.72 11.88
CA ARG A 141 -1.46 20.56 12.99
C ARG A 141 -1.51 19.17 13.63
N PHE A 142 -2.71 18.59 13.77
CA PHE A 142 -2.85 17.23 14.30
C PHE A 142 -2.24 16.20 13.34
N ASN A 143 -2.51 16.34 12.04
CA ASN A 143 -1.93 15.47 11.04
C ASN A 143 -0.39 15.63 10.94
N ASP A 144 0.13 16.87 10.98
CA ASP A 144 1.56 17.14 10.98
C ASP A 144 2.25 16.51 12.19
N GLY A 145 1.61 16.55 13.38
CA GLY A 145 2.09 15.88 14.60
C GLY A 145 2.15 14.35 14.46
N LEU A 146 1.13 13.75 13.84
CA LEU A 146 1.11 12.30 13.57
C LEU A 146 2.16 11.88 12.55
N VAL A 147 2.45 12.72 11.55
CA VAL A 147 3.55 12.49 10.59
C VAL A 147 4.90 12.43 11.31
N ILE A 148 5.16 13.40 12.19
CA ILE A 148 6.40 13.43 12.98
C ILE A 148 6.49 12.18 13.86
N LEU A 149 5.40 11.82 14.54
CA LEU A 149 5.35 10.61 15.37
C LEU A 149 5.67 9.35 14.55
N LYS A 150 5.09 9.20 13.34
CA LYS A 150 5.37 8.08 12.43
C LYS A 150 6.87 7.94 12.14
N VAL A 151 7.50 9.04 11.75
CA VAL A 151 8.93 9.05 11.42
C VAL A 151 9.76 8.72 12.67
N LEU A 152 9.43 9.29 13.82
CA LEU A 152 10.13 9.03 15.09
C LEU A 152 10.02 7.57 15.52
N VAL A 153 8.83 6.96 15.41
CA VAL A 153 8.62 5.55 15.76
C VAL A 153 9.45 4.64 14.85
N ILE A 154 9.41 4.85 13.54
CA ILE A 154 10.19 4.01 12.60
C ILE A 154 11.69 4.21 12.81
N VAL A 155 12.16 5.44 12.90
CA VAL A 155 13.60 5.72 13.09
C VAL A 155 14.06 5.20 14.45
N GLY A 156 13.27 5.40 15.51
CA GLY A 156 13.58 4.87 16.84
C GLY A 156 13.65 3.34 16.87
N PHE A 157 12.66 2.67 16.27
CA PHE A 157 12.65 1.21 16.15
C PHE A 157 13.85 0.69 15.34
N MET A 158 14.13 1.32 14.20
CA MET A 158 15.25 0.97 13.33
C MET A 158 16.60 1.16 14.06
N VAL A 159 16.84 2.32 14.66
CA VAL A 159 18.10 2.63 15.35
C VAL A 159 18.31 1.67 16.53
N ALA A 160 17.28 1.44 17.34
CA ALA A 160 17.35 0.49 18.44
C ALA A 160 17.59 -0.94 17.94
N GLY A 161 16.81 -1.41 16.95
CA GLY A 161 16.96 -2.76 16.41
C GLY A 161 18.30 -3.02 15.71
N LEU A 162 18.93 -2.00 15.13
CA LEU A 162 20.27 -2.12 14.54
C LEU A 162 21.39 -2.03 15.60
N ALA A 163 21.18 -1.27 16.68
CA ALA A 163 22.18 -1.08 17.74
C ALA A 163 22.22 -2.23 18.75
N MET A 164 21.10 -2.91 18.99
CA MET A 164 21.01 -3.99 19.97
C MET A 164 21.64 -5.29 19.43
N THR A 165 22.28 -6.06 20.32
CA THR A 165 22.65 -7.45 20.04
C THR A 165 21.41 -8.31 20.17
N VAL A 166 21.06 -9.06 19.13
CA VAL A 166 19.82 -9.83 19.04
C VAL A 166 20.17 -11.27 18.67
N GLU A 167 19.68 -12.22 19.44
CA GLU A 167 19.68 -13.62 19.06
C GLU A 167 18.42 -13.87 18.21
N PRO A 168 18.53 -14.52 17.04
CA PRO A 168 17.38 -14.80 16.19
C PRO A 168 16.35 -15.69 16.89
N ILE A 169 15.07 -15.45 16.60
CA ILE A 169 13.97 -16.30 17.08
C ILE A 169 14.08 -17.67 16.40
N ILE A 170 14.00 -18.72 17.20
CA ILE A 170 13.91 -20.10 16.74
C ILE A 170 12.42 -20.45 16.66
N PRO A 171 11.93 -20.96 15.50
CA PRO A 171 10.56 -21.46 15.39
C PRO A 171 10.24 -22.49 16.46
N ASP A 172 9.04 -22.44 17.00
CA ASP A 172 8.62 -23.39 18.01
C ASP A 172 8.36 -24.79 17.43
N ALA A 173 8.37 -25.80 18.29
CA ALA A 173 8.19 -27.21 17.89
C ALA A 173 6.79 -27.43 17.26
N ALA A 174 5.76 -26.71 17.71
CA ALA A 174 4.40 -26.86 17.19
C ALA A 174 4.32 -26.39 15.74
N LEU A 175 4.93 -25.26 15.41
CA LEU A 175 4.99 -24.75 14.03
C LEU A 175 5.78 -25.70 13.12
N ILE A 176 6.92 -26.23 13.60
CA ILE A 176 7.73 -27.19 12.83
C ILE A 176 6.94 -28.50 12.57
N GLU A 177 6.21 -28.97 13.56
CA GLU A 177 5.41 -30.20 13.44
C GLU A 177 4.20 -30.00 12.52
N ALA A 178 3.53 -28.87 12.62
CA ALA A 178 2.45 -28.47 11.69
C ALA A 178 2.99 -28.35 10.25
N ALA A 179 4.17 -27.76 10.05
CA ALA A 179 4.81 -27.65 8.74
C ALA A 179 5.12 -29.03 8.13
N ARG A 180 5.60 -29.99 8.92
CA ARG A 180 5.80 -31.35 8.47
C ARG A 180 4.52 -32.05 8.02
N ALA A 181 3.41 -31.74 8.67
CA ALA A 181 2.12 -32.35 8.35
C ALA A 181 1.45 -31.74 7.10
N THR A 182 1.60 -30.43 6.88
CA THR A 182 0.79 -29.68 5.91
C THR A 182 1.59 -29.08 4.76
N LEU A 183 2.89 -28.79 4.97
CA LEU A 183 3.79 -28.14 4.00
C LEU A 183 5.09 -28.92 3.82
N PRO A 184 5.07 -30.15 3.27
CA PRO A 184 6.24 -31.03 3.21
C PRO A 184 7.44 -30.45 2.45
N ASP A 185 7.19 -29.53 1.50
CA ASP A 185 8.22 -28.84 0.72
C ASP A 185 8.77 -27.58 1.41
N SER A 186 8.21 -27.18 2.57
CA SER A 186 8.69 -26.04 3.34
C SER A 186 10.04 -26.32 3.99
N PRO A 187 10.96 -25.34 4.05
CA PRO A 187 12.19 -25.45 4.82
C PRO A 187 11.96 -25.83 6.29
N LEU A 188 10.85 -25.41 6.90
CA LEU A 188 10.48 -25.81 8.27
C LEU A 188 10.21 -27.31 8.40
N ALA A 189 9.56 -27.91 7.41
CA ALA A 189 9.25 -29.36 7.43
C ALA A 189 10.49 -30.23 7.32
N THR A 190 11.53 -29.73 6.66
CA THR A 190 12.78 -30.49 6.42
C THR A 190 13.83 -30.35 7.54
N ILE A 191 13.53 -29.61 8.61
CA ILE A 191 14.38 -29.46 9.79
C ILE A 191 14.60 -30.87 10.42
N PRO A 192 15.86 -31.29 10.70
CA PRO A 192 16.13 -32.58 11.32
C PRO A 192 15.45 -32.72 12.68
N VAL A 193 14.97 -33.92 12.99
CA VAL A 193 14.37 -34.20 14.31
C VAL A 193 15.48 -34.15 15.38
N GLY A 194 15.26 -33.37 16.44
CA GLY A 194 16.22 -33.20 17.51
C GLY A 194 17.35 -32.21 17.22
N ALA A 195 17.24 -31.43 16.13
CA ALA A 195 18.18 -30.36 15.82
C ALA A 195 18.23 -29.32 16.94
N SER A 196 19.44 -28.84 17.25
CA SER A 196 19.66 -27.74 18.17
C SER A 196 19.17 -26.40 17.56
N GLY A 197 18.98 -25.38 18.38
CA GLY A 197 18.55 -24.07 17.89
C GLY A 197 19.48 -23.46 16.84
N SER A 198 20.80 -23.66 16.97
CA SER A 198 21.77 -23.20 15.97
C SER A 198 21.64 -23.97 14.65
N GLU A 199 21.46 -25.29 14.71
CA GLU A 199 21.26 -26.12 13.53
C GLU A 199 19.95 -25.79 12.80
N ILE A 200 18.89 -25.48 13.53
CA ILE A 200 17.63 -25.00 12.97
C ILE A 200 17.83 -23.66 12.21
N LEU A 201 18.51 -22.71 12.82
CA LEU A 201 18.76 -21.41 12.21
C LEU A 201 19.65 -21.51 10.98
N ASP A 202 20.69 -22.34 11.01
CA ASP A 202 21.57 -22.56 9.86
C ASP A 202 20.82 -23.25 8.71
N HIS A 203 20.01 -24.28 9.02
CA HIS A 203 19.14 -24.93 8.05
C HIS A 203 18.18 -23.94 7.36
N LEU A 204 17.55 -23.04 8.11
CA LEU A 204 16.64 -22.04 7.57
C LEU A 204 17.34 -20.93 6.78
N ARG A 205 18.59 -20.60 7.11
CA ARG A 205 19.42 -19.65 6.34
C ARG A 205 19.91 -20.20 5.01
N GLU A 206 20.15 -21.51 4.95
CA GLU A 206 20.56 -22.24 3.75
C GLU A 206 19.38 -22.72 2.91
N ALA A 207 18.13 -22.37 3.31
CA ALA A 207 16.93 -22.78 2.63
C ALA A 207 16.97 -22.45 1.13
N PRO A 208 16.49 -23.35 0.26
CA PRO A 208 16.40 -23.09 -1.16
C PRO A 208 15.57 -21.83 -1.43
N SER A 209 16.02 -21.01 -2.35
CA SER A 209 15.34 -19.78 -2.70
C SER A 209 14.94 -19.77 -4.17
N PRO A 210 13.77 -19.21 -4.51
CA PRO A 210 13.33 -19.14 -5.90
C PRO A 210 14.29 -18.32 -6.77
N PRO A 211 14.45 -18.67 -8.06
CA PRO A 211 15.23 -17.86 -9.00
C PRO A 211 14.70 -16.42 -9.12
N VAL A 212 15.59 -15.46 -9.37
CA VAL A 212 15.27 -14.02 -9.40
C VAL A 212 14.14 -13.66 -10.36
N PHE A 213 14.00 -14.38 -11.47
CA PHE A 213 12.92 -14.15 -12.45
C PHE A 213 11.78 -15.16 -12.33
N SER A 214 11.61 -15.78 -11.17
CA SER A 214 10.48 -16.71 -10.91
C SER A 214 9.17 -15.93 -10.69
N ALA A 215 8.06 -16.66 -10.80
CA ALA A 215 6.73 -16.12 -10.50
C ALA A 215 6.61 -15.73 -9.02
N ALA A 216 7.18 -16.49 -8.10
CA ALA A 216 7.21 -16.17 -6.67
C ALA A 216 7.86 -14.80 -6.38
N ILE A 217 8.98 -14.48 -7.03
CA ILE A 217 9.63 -13.16 -6.91
C ILE A 217 8.70 -12.08 -7.49
N GLY A 218 8.07 -12.33 -8.63
CA GLY A 218 7.12 -11.38 -9.23
C GLY A 218 5.95 -11.07 -8.31
N LEU A 219 5.34 -12.10 -7.73
CA LEU A 219 4.22 -11.96 -6.80
C LEU A 219 4.63 -11.23 -5.52
N ALA A 220 5.80 -11.53 -4.97
CA ALA A 220 6.35 -10.82 -3.83
C ALA A 220 6.59 -9.33 -4.12
N VAL A 221 7.10 -8.97 -5.32
CA VAL A 221 7.25 -7.56 -5.73
C VAL A 221 5.89 -6.87 -5.84
N ILE A 222 4.85 -7.55 -6.36
CA ILE A 222 3.48 -7.02 -6.39
C ILE A 222 3.01 -6.69 -4.97
N THR A 223 3.13 -7.64 -4.06
CA THR A 223 2.71 -7.51 -2.66
C THR A 223 3.48 -6.39 -1.94
N ILE A 224 4.80 -6.32 -2.13
CA ILE A 224 5.65 -5.25 -1.56
C ILE A 224 5.35 -3.88 -2.18
N SER A 225 4.93 -3.82 -3.45
CA SER A 225 4.55 -2.55 -4.08
C SER A 225 3.43 -1.83 -3.33
N PHE A 226 2.60 -2.57 -2.58
CA PHE A 226 1.60 -1.99 -1.68
C PHE A 226 2.25 -1.09 -0.60
N ALA A 227 3.40 -1.47 -0.06
CA ALA A 227 4.10 -0.68 0.95
C ALA A 227 4.62 0.67 0.42
N TYR A 228 4.83 0.76 -0.89
CA TYR A 228 5.21 2.00 -1.55
C TYR A 228 4.02 2.85 -2.01
N LEU A 229 2.76 2.43 -1.85
CA LEU A 229 1.61 3.26 -2.21
C LEU A 229 1.61 4.56 -1.39
N GLY A 230 1.14 5.64 -2.01
CA GLY A 230 1.08 6.97 -1.36
C GLY A 230 2.15 7.95 -1.81
N TRP A 231 3.17 7.53 -2.59
CA TRP A 231 4.20 8.45 -3.10
C TRP A 231 3.62 9.56 -4.00
N SER A 232 2.49 9.33 -4.65
CA SER A 232 1.82 10.31 -5.51
C SER A 232 0.89 11.29 -4.76
N THR A 233 0.70 11.15 -3.45
CA THR A 233 -0.27 11.94 -2.67
C THR A 233 -0.01 13.45 -2.77
N ALA A 234 1.25 13.89 -2.88
CA ALA A 234 1.54 15.31 -3.11
C ALA A 234 0.98 15.82 -4.45
N ALA A 235 0.83 14.96 -5.47
CA ALA A 235 0.22 15.34 -6.74
C ALA A 235 -1.29 15.60 -6.62
N GLU A 236 -1.96 15.01 -5.64
CA GLU A 236 -3.38 15.24 -5.37
C GLU A 236 -3.66 16.62 -4.76
N VAL A 237 -2.66 17.20 -4.10
CA VAL A 237 -2.69 18.54 -3.50
C VAL A 237 -1.79 19.54 -4.23
N ALA A 238 -1.41 19.25 -5.47
CA ALA A 238 -0.46 20.05 -6.27
C ALA A 238 -0.83 21.53 -6.37
N GLY A 239 -2.13 21.85 -6.44
CA GLY A 239 -2.63 23.22 -6.48
C GLY A 239 -2.36 24.05 -5.22
N GLU A 240 -2.06 23.39 -4.09
CA GLU A 240 -1.72 24.06 -2.83
C GLU A 240 -0.20 24.20 -2.63
N ILE A 241 0.63 23.58 -3.49
CA ILE A 241 2.09 23.56 -3.38
C ILE A 241 2.68 24.84 -3.97
N ARG A 242 3.62 25.44 -3.23
CA ARG A 242 4.39 26.59 -3.70
C ARG A 242 5.39 26.16 -4.77
N ASN A 243 5.39 26.82 -5.94
CA ASN A 243 6.23 26.49 -7.10
C ASN A 243 6.10 25.01 -7.51
N PRO A 244 4.89 24.52 -7.87
CA PRO A 244 4.62 23.10 -8.08
C PRO A 244 5.50 22.50 -9.18
N GLY A 245 5.86 23.25 -10.21
CA GLY A 245 6.74 22.78 -11.30
C GLY A 245 8.11 22.27 -10.84
N ARG A 246 8.63 22.71 -9.68
CA ARG A 246 9.90 22.28 -9.11
C ARG A 246 9.70 21.49 -7.81
N SER A 247 8.86 22.01 -6.92
CA SER A 247 8.71 21.44 -5.58
C SER A 247 8.00 20.08 -5.60
N LEU A 248 7.04 19.87 -6.51
CA LEU A 248 6.29 18.62 -6.57
C LEU A 248 7.14 17.43 -7.02
N PRO A 249 7.89 17.49 -8.14
CA PRO A 249 8.80 16.39 -8.52
C PRO A 249 9.82 16.07 -7.42
N LEU A 250 10.44 17.10 -6.84
CA LEU A 250 11.42 16.92 -5.78
C LEU A 250 10.83 16.29 -4.52
N ALA A 251 9.59 16.67 -4.15
CA ALA A 251 8.88 16.09 -3.01
C ALA A 251 8.58 14.60 -3.25
N ILE A 252 8.04 14.25 -4.41
CA ILE A 252 7.68 12.88 -4.76
C ILE A 252 8.93 11.98 -4.85
N ILE A 253 9.95 12.39 -5.61
CA ILE A 253 11.18 11.63 -5.79
C ILE A 253 11.93 11.49 -4.46
N GLY A 254 12.10 12.61 -3.73
CA GLY A 254 12.77 12.62 -2.45
C GLY A 254 12.09 11.73 -1.40
N SER A 255 10.76 11.69 -1.38
CA SER A 255 10.02 10.82 -0.47
C SER A 255 10.24 9.34 -0.78
N VAL A 256 10.24 8.92 -2.05
CA VAL A 256 10.50 7.53 -2.45
C VAL A 256 11.91 7.10 -2.05
N LEU A 257 12.91 7.96 -2.25
CA LEU A 257 14.30 7.65 -1.87
C LEU A 257 14.44 7.52 -0.35
N VAL A 258 13.91 8.46 0.41
CA VAL A 258 13.96 8.42 1.89
C VAL A 258 13.26 7.18 2.43
N VAL A 259 12.03 6.92 1.98
CA VAL A 259 11.25 5.77 2.44
C VAL A 259 11.87 4.46 1.98
N GLY A 260 12.41 4.39 0.76
CA GLY A 260 13.12 3.21 0.27
C GLY A 260 14.31 2.83 1.16
N VAL A 261 15.12 3.82 1.55
CA VAL A 261 16.23 3.59 2.50
C VAL A 261 15.72 3.14 3.86
N LEU A 262 14.69 3.79 4.40
CA LEU A 262 14.09 3.39 5.69
C LEU A 262 13.54 1.96 5.63
N TYR A 263 12.90 1.56 4.54
CA TYR A 263 12.37 0.21 4.36
C TYR A 263 13.47 -0.85 4.30
N LEU A 264 14.55 -0.57 3.58
CA LEU A 264 15.69 -1.50 3.55
C LEU A 264 16.33 -1.66 4.93
N LEU A 265 16.52 -0.57 5.67
CA LEU A 265 17.06 -0.62 7.02
C LEU A 265 16.12 -1.33 8.01
N MET A 266 14.80 -1.13 7.90
CA MET A 266 13.82 -1.87 8.70
C MET A 266 13.85 -3.36 8.41
N ASN A 267 13.98 -3.76 7.13
CA ASN A 267 14.11 -5.16 6.77
C ASN A 267 15.39 -5.77 7.33
N LEU A 268 16.48 -5.03 7.41
CA LEU A 268 17.69 -5.52 8.11
C LEU A 268 17.43 -5.80 9.60
N VAL A 269 16.58 -5.00 10.25
CA VAL A 269 16.17 -5.29 11.64
C VAL A 269 15.38 -6.60 11.71
N TYR A 270 14.39 -6.79 10.83
CA TYR A 270 13.59 -8.03 10.81
C TYR A 270 14.44 -9.27 10.53
N LEU A 271 15.39 -9.17 9.60
CA LEU A 271 16.29 -10.26 9.26
C LEU A 271 17.29 -10.64 10.37
N ARG A 272 17.55 -9.70 11.30
CA ARG A 272 18.30 -10.01 12.52
C ARG A 272 17.47 -10.73 13.57
N VAL A 273 16.16 -10.48 13.56
CA VAL A 273 15.21 -11.12 14.47
C VAL A 273 14.85 -12.51 14.03
N MET A 274 14.69 -12.76 12.72
CA MET A 274 14.19 -14.03 12.19
C MET A 274 14.61 -14.23 10.72
N PRO A 275 15.04 -15.46 10.33
CA PRO A 275 15.27 -15.76 8.92
C PRO A 275 13.96 -15.77 8.12
N PRO A 276 13.97 -15.39 6.83
CA PRO A 276 12.74 -15.30 6.02
C PRO A 276 11.93 -16.58 5.97
N ALA A 277 12.60 -17.73 5.83
CA ALA A 277 11.96 -19.06 5.77
C ALA A 277 11.14 -19.41 7.03
N ALA A 278 11.37 -18.70 8.15
CA ALA A 278 10.66 -18.89 9.41
C ALA A 278 9.51 -17.89 9.62
N MET A 279 9.24 -16.99 8.66
CA MET A 279 8.18 -15.96 8.79
C MET A 279 6.78 -16.54 8.58
N LEU A 280 6.46 -17.58 9.34
CA LEU A 280 5.17 -18.26 9.39
C LEU A 280 4.69 -18.29 10.84
N GLU A 281 3.38 -18.39 11.03
CA GLU A 281 2.75 -18.54 12.35
C GLU A 281 1.53 -19.47 12.26
N LEU A 282 1.08 -19.99 13.40
CA LEU A 282 -0.17 -20.75 13.49
C LEU A 282 -1.29 -19.75 13.82
N ASP A 283 -2.38 -19.80 13.06
CA ASP A 283 -3.57 -19.07 13.36
C ASP A 283 -4.41 -19.71 14.49
N SER A 284 -5.57 -19.12 14.80
CA SER A 284 -6.48 -19.63 15.84
C SER A 284 -7.02 -21.05 15.57
N ASP A 285 -7.05 -21.44 14.30
CA ASP A 285 -7.54 -22.75 13.87
C ASP A 285 -6.40 -23.77 13.75
N GLY A 286 -5.15 -23.36 14.03
CA GLY A 286 -3.95 -24.17 13.94
C GLY A 286 -3.43 -24.35 12.50
N GLU A 287 -3.91 -23.53 11.56
CA GLU A 287 -3.40 -23.50 10.20
C GLU A 287 -2.15 -22.63 10.09
N ILE A 288 -1.21 -23.03 9.21
CA ILE A 288 -0.01 -22.25 8.97
C ILE A 288 -0.35 -21.10 8.04
N VAL A 289 -0.09 -19.88 8.51
CA VAL A 289 -0.30 -18.64 7.77
C VAL A 289 0.98 -17.79 7.72
N PRO A 290 1.15 -16.93 6.71
CA PRO A 290 2.24 -15.97 6.70
C PRO A 290 2.14 -14.99 7.88
N MET A 291 3.29 -14.66 8.48
CA MET A 291 3.37 -13.79 9.66
C MET A 291 3.05 -12.32 9.32
N ALA A 292 1.78 -11.96 9.39
CA ALA A 292 1.33 -10.60 9.09
C ALA A 292 1.72 -9.56 10.16
N ASN A 293 2.17 -9.99 11.32
CA ASN A 293 2.48 -9.13 12.46
C ASN A 293 3.98 -9.05 12.79
N ILE A 294 4.87 -9.22 11.79
CA ILE A 294 6.33 -9.22 11.96
C ILE A 294 6.85 -8.02 12.77
N GLY A 295 6.24 -6.84 12.61
CA GLY A 295 6.58 -5.66 13.39
C GLY A 295 6.29 -5.81 14.88
N ALA A 296 5.21 -6.51 15.26
CA ALA A 296 4.87 -6.78 16.66
C ALA A 296 5.80 -7.83 17.26
N VAL A 297 6.09 -8.90 16.52
CA VAL A 297 7.02 -9.96 16.92
C VAL A 297 8.40 -9.37 17.16
N ALA A 298 8.93 -8.59 16.22
CA ALA A 298 10.21 -7.93 16.35
C ALA A 298 10.23 -6.91 17.53
N ALA A 299 9.15 -6.17 17.74
CA ALA A 299 9.06 -5.23 18.87
C ALA A 299 9.15 -5.93 20.23
N ARG A 300 8.44 -7.04 20.42
CA ARG A 300 8.50 -7.83 21.65
C ARG A 300 9.88 -8.46 21.86
N HIS A 301 10.46 -8.99 20.81
CA HIS A 301 11.77 -9.63 20.87
C HIS A 301 12.89 -8.63 21.22
N LEU A 302 12.86 -7.44 20.62
CA LEU A 302 13.86 -6.39 20.86
C LEU A 302 13.71 -5.68 22.21
N PHE A 303 12.48 -5.36 22.61
CA PHE A 303 12.22 -4.47 23.76
C PHE A 303 11.61 -5.20 24.96
N GLY A 304 11.47 -6.52 24.89
CA GLY A 304 10.78 -7.32 25.90
C GLY A 304 9.27 -7.07 25.91
N GLU A 305 8.57 -7.71 26.84
CA GLU A 305 7.09 -7.70 26.84
C GLU A 305 6.50 -6.29 27.04
N VAL A 306 7.00 -5.52 27.99
CA VAL A 306 6.48 -4.17 28.27
C VAL A 306 6.87 -3.18 27.18
N GLY A 307 8.15 -3.15 26.78
CA GLY A 307 8.63 -2.25 25.74
C GLY A 307 7.99 -2.58 24.38
N GLY A 308 7.85 -3.87 24.08
CA GLY A 308 7.19 -4.37 22.88
C GLY A 308 5.73 -3.91 22.80
N ARG A 309 4.95 -4.06 23.88
CA ARG A 309 3.56 -3.55 23.94
C ARG A 309 3.46 -2.06 23.69
N LEU A 310 4.37 -1.26 24.22
CA LEU A 310 4.39 0.19 23.98
C LEU A 310 4.65 0.49 22.49
N VAL A 311 5.62 -0.18 21.88
CA VAL A 311 5.91 -0.01 20.44
C VAL A 311 4.72 -0.47 19.58
N ILE A 312 4.11 -1.60 19.89
CA ILE A 312 2.90 -2.09 19.19
C ILE A 312 1.76 -1.07 19.31
N ALA A 313 1.53 -0.51 20.50
CA ALA A 313 0.52 0.54 20.68
C ALA A 313 0.79 1.79 19.84
N MET A 314 2.05 2.21 19.71
CA MET A 314 2.44 3.29 18.81
C MET A 314 2.15 2.93 17.33
N ILE A 315 2.49 1.70 16.91
CA ILE A 315 2.19 1.21 15.54
C ILE A 315 0.68 1.22 15.29
N VAL A 316 -0.15 0.80 16.23
CA VAL A 316 -1.63 0.87 16.12
C VAL A 316 -2.09 2.31 15.92
N VAL A 317 -1.55 3.27 16.68
CA VAL A 317 -1.87 4.70 16.48
C VAL A 317 -1.50 5.16 15.06
N LEU A 318 -0.38 4.68 14.50
CA LEU A 318 0.02 4.97 13.11
C LEU A 318 -0.99 4.40 12.11
N PHE A 319 -1.49 3.18 12.32
CA PHE A 319 -2.48 2.55 11.43
C PHE A 319 -3.82 3.27 11.49
N VAL A 320 -4.32 3.56 12.69
CA VAL A 320 -5.56 4.33 12.87
C VAL A 320 -5.46 5.71 12.23
N SER A 321 -4.30 6.37 12.35
CA SER A 321 -4.05 7.65 11.67
C SER A 321 -4.10 7.49 10.13
N THR A 322 -3.46 6.46 9.58
CA THR A 322 -3.47 6.19 8.14
C THR A 322 -4.88 5.89 7.64
N LEU A 323 -5.62 5.03 8.35
CA LEU A 323 -7.03 4.74 8.10
C LEU A 323 -7.89 6.00 8.09
N SER A 324 -7.73 6.85 9.10
CA SER A 324 -8.48 8.11 9.25
C SER A 324 -8.28 9.01 8.04
N VAL A 325 -7.01 9.22 7.63
CA VAL A 325 -6.69 10.03 6.44
C VAL A 325 -7.24 9.40 5.17
N SER A 326 -7.10 8.08 5.01
CA SER A 326 -7.57 7.36 3.83
C SER A 326 -9.09 7.41 3.68
N VAL A 327 -9.85 7.21 4.76
CA VAL A 327 -11.31 7.33 4.78
C VAL A 327 -11.75 8.76 4.44
N MET A 328 -11.10 9.77 5.02
CA MET A 328 -11.40 11.18 4.72
C MET A 328 -11.12 11.51 3.25
N THR A 329 -9.97 11.10 2.73
CA THR A 329 -9.53 11.42 1.36
C THR A 329 -10.38 10.69 0.33
N SER A 330 -10.71 9.41 0.56
CA SER A 330 -11.56 8.62 -0.35
C SER A 330 -12.89 9.30 -0.63
N GLY A 331 -13.57 9.80 0.40
CA GLY A 331 -14.82 10.54 0.22
C GLY A 331 -14.67 11.81 -0.63
N ARG A 332 -13.55 12.53 -0.50
CA ARG A 332 -13.26 13.72 -1.32
C ARG A 332 -12.98 13.37 -2.79
N VAL A 333 -12.27 12.25 -3.04
CA VAL A 333 -12.01 11.77 -4.41
C VAL A 333 -13.31 11.39 -5.09
N VAL A 334 -14.21 10.68 -4.42
CA VAL A 334 -15.55 10.36 -4.93
C VAL A 334 -16.33 11.64 -5.27
N ALA A 335 -16.33 12.62 -4.36
CA ALA A 335 -17.00 13.91 -4.59
C ALA A 335 -16.41 14.64 -5.79
N ALA A 336 -15.08 14.70 -5.92
CA ALA A 336 -14.40 15.34 -7.04
C ALA A 336 -14.73 14.66 -8.38
N MET A 337 -14.78 13.33 -8.43
CA MET A 337 -15.20 12.57 -9.62
C MET A 337 -16.66 12.84 -9.98
N SER A 338 -17.53 12.97 -8.98
CA SER A 338 -18.93 13.34 -9.18
C SER A 338 -19.07 14.75 -9.78
N TRP A 339 -18.34 15.75 -9.26
CA TRP A 339 -18.33 17.11 -9.80
C TRP A 339 -17.80 17.17 -11.25
N LYS A 340 -16.87 16.27 -11.59
CA LYS A 340 -16.37 16.10 -12.98
C LYS A 340 -17.31 15.26 -13.85
N LYS A 341 -18.54 14.98 -13.40
CA LYS A 341 -19.56 14.20 -14.13
C LYS A 341 -19.11 12.76 -14.48
N GLN A 342 -18.31 12.13 -13.64
CA GLN A 342 -17.86 10.74 -13.81
C GLN A 342 -18.64 9.75 -12.96
N LEU A 343 -19.21 10.24 -11.86
CA LEU A 343 -20.04 9.52 -10.93
C LEU A 343 -21.38 10.28 -10.75
N PRO A 344 -22.42 9.63 -10.20
CA PRO A 344 -23.70 10.27 -9.94
C PRO A 344 -23.56 11.56 -9.13
N ALA A 345 -24.32 12.57 -9.48
CA ALA A 345 -24.25 13.89 -8.83
C ALA A 345 -24.52 13.85 -7.33
N SER A 346 -25.38 12.92 -6.88
CA SER A 346 -25.68 12.71 -5.46
C SER A 346 -24.46 12.31 -4.62
N TRP A 347 -23.48 11.64 -5.22
CA TRP A 347 -22.26 11.22 -4.52
C TRP A 347 -21.31 12.39 -4.22
N GLY A 348 -21.46 13.50 -4.95
CA GLY A 348 -20.70 14.73 -4.73
C GLY A 348 -21.36 15.73 -3.77
N THR A 349 -22.51 15.39 -3.18
CA THR A 349 -23.21 16.30 -2.27
C THR A 349 -22.46 16.42 -0.94
N LEU A 350 -22.29 17.66 -0.49
CA LEU A 350 -21.69 17.97 0.80
C LEU A 350 -22.78 18.26 1.84
N ASN A 351 -22.58 17.82 3.06
CA ASN A 351 -23.44 18.21 4.18
C ASN A 351 -23.18 19.65 4.63
N ARG A 352 -23.94 20.14 5.62
CA ARG A 352 -23.81 21.51 6.14
C ARG A 352 -22.42 21.83 6.71
N ARG A 353 -21.60 20.82 7.01
CA ARG A 353 -20.22 20.96 7.53
C ARG A 353 -19.15 20.68 6.48
N GLY A 354 -19.55 20.60 5.19
CA GLY A 354 -18.66 20.39 4.05
C GLY A 354 -18.18 18.95 3.86
N ALA A 355 -18.70 17.96 4.59
CA ALA A 355 -18.31 16.57 4.44
C ALA A 355 -19.16 15.85 3.38
N PRO A 356 -18.55 15.01 2.51
CA PRO A 356 -19.24 14.20 1.50
C PRO A 356 -19.80 12.93 2.13
N THR A 357 -20.85 13.06 2.95
CA THR A 357 -21.41 11.98 3.79
C THR A 357 -21.72 10.73 2.99
N LEU A 358 -22.49 10.86 1.88
CA LEU A 358 -22.89 9.70 1.07
C LEU A 358 -21.66 8.99 0.46
N ALA A 359 -20.68 9.75 -0.02
CA ALA A 359 -19.45 9.17 -0.56
C ALA A 359 -18.72 8.34 0.51
N ILE A 360 -18.56 8.86 1.72
CA ILE A 360 -17.88 8.15 2.83
C ILE A 360 -18.65 6.88 3.20
N VAL A 361 -19.98 6.95 3.30
CA VAL A 361 -20.81 5.78 3.60
C VAL A 361 -20.65 4.70 2.52
N LEU A 362 -20.64 5.08 1.23
CA LEU A 362 -20.44 4.13 0.13
C LEU A 362 -19.05 3.49 0.18
N MET A 363 -18.02 4.26 0.51
CA MET A 363 -16.65 3.76 0.67
C MET A 363 -16.57 2.73 1.80
N ILE A 364 -17.12 3.02 2.97
CA ILE A 364 -17.14 2.10 4.11
C ILE A 364 -17.97 0.85 3.79
N ALA A 365 -19.15 1.02 3.16
CA ALA A 365 -19.99 -0.09 2.74
C ALA A 365 -19.31 -1.02 1.73
N GLY A 366 -18.45 -0.49 0.86
CA GLY A 366 -17.62 -1.30 -0.06
C GLY A 366 -16.42 -1.96 0.64
N THR A 367 -15.89 -1.35 1.69
CA THR A 367 -14.72 -1.83 2.42
C THR A 367 -15.04 -3.01 3.34
N ILE A 368 -16.12 -2.94 4.10
CA ILE A 368 -16.49 -3.98 5.10
C ILE A 368 -16.58 -5.39 4.50
N PRO A 369 -17.24 -5.63 3.35
CA PRO A 369 -17.27 -6.96 2.74
C PRO A 369 -15.88 -7.53 2.45
N LEU A 370 -14.91 -6.70 2.05
CA LEU A 370 -13.54 -7.14 1.79
C LEU A 370 -12.81 -7.57 3.07
N VAL A 371 -13.08 -6.91 4.20
CA VAL A 371 -12.53 -7.31 5.51
C VAL A 371 -12.97 -8.73 5.88
N TRP A 372 -14.19 -9.12 5.51
CA TRP A 372 -14.75 -10.43 5.89
C TRP A 372 -14.54 -11.52 4.83
N ALA A 373 -14.47 -11.16 3.56
CA ALA A 373 -14.39 -12.12 2.45
C ALA A 373 -12.97 -12.51 2.04
N SER A 374 -11.96 -11.73 2.41
CA SER A 374 -10.60 -11.89 1.89
C SER A 374 -9.58 -12.17 2.98
N GLY A 375 -8.59 -13.05 2.69
CA GLY A 375 -7.34 -13.09 3.43
C GLY A 375 -6.45 -11.91 3.05
N LEU A 376 -5.57 -11.48 3.95
CA LEU A 376 -4.70 -10.32 3.75
C LEU A 376 -3.81 -10.48 2.52
N LYS A 377 -3.15 -11.65 2.34
CA LYS A 377 -2.26 -11.95 1.20
C LYS A 377 -3.00 -11.80 -0.12
N ALA A 378 -4.12 -12.49 -0.29
CA ALA A 378 -4.93 -12.42 -1.51
C ALA A 378 -5.43 -11.00 -1.82
N LEU A 379 -5.78 -10.23 -0.78
CA LEU A 379 -6.19 -8.84 -0.94
C LEU A 379 -5.03 -7.95 -1.41
N LEU A 380 -3.82 -8.13 -0.88
CA LEU A 380 -2.62 -7.39 -1.29
C LEU A 380 -2.22 -7.71 -2.74
N GLU A 381 -2.29 -8.98 -3.14
CA GLU A 381 -2.01 -9.41 -4.51
C GLU A 381 -3.03 -8.83 -5.50
N TYR A 382 -4.31 -8.91 -5.20
CA TYR A 382 -5.38 -8.30 -5.99
C TYR A 382 -5.21 -6.79 -6.15
N VAL A 383 -4.93 -6.06 -5.05
CA VAL A 383 -4.63 -4.63 -5.07
C VAL A 383 -3.41 -4.35 -5.94
N GLY A 384 -2.37 -5.15 -5.80
CA GLY A 384 -1.12 -5.00 -6.53
C GLY A 384 -1.29 -5.15 -8.03
N VAL A 385 -2.01 -6.18 -8.50
CA VAL A 385 -2.27 -6.41 -9.94
C VAL A 385 -3.00 -5.22 -10.56
N LEU A 386 -4.09 -4.76 -9.96
CA LEU A 386 -4.89 -3.66 -10.50
C LEU A 386 -4.17 -2.31 -10.42
N THR A 387 -3.43 -2.07 -9.35
CA THR A 387 -2.60 -0.85 -9.24
C THR A 387 -1.50 -0.84 -10.29
N THR A 388 -0.84 -1.98 -10.52
CA THR A 388 0.19 -2.13 -11.56
C THR A 388 -0.40 -1.84 -12.95
N PHE A 389 -1.59 -2.34 -13.25
CA PHE A 389 -2.31 -2.03 -14.49
C PHE A 389 -2.57 -0.52 -14.64
N ALA A 390 -3.08 0.15 -13.60
CA ALA A 390 -3.35 1.59 -13.63
C ALA A 390 -2.06 2.42 -13.79
N VAL A 391 -0.96 2.00 -13.17
CA VAL A 391 0.37 2.61 -13.33
C VAL A 391 0.84 2.45 -14.78
N CYS A 392 0.76 1.26 -15.36
CA CYS A 392 1.12 1.02 -16.77
C CYS A 392 0.33 1.92 -17.73
N LEU A 393 -1.00 2.05 -17.54
CA LEU A 393 -1.82 2.98 -18.33
C LEU A 393 -1.32 4.42 -18.24
N THR A 394 -0.92 4.85 -17.05
CA THR A 394 -0.40 6.19 -16.82
C THR A 394 0.95 6.39 -17.52
N MET A 395 1.86 5.40 -17.45
CA MET A 395 3.16 5.45 -18.12
C MET A 395 3.01 5.55 -19.65
N VAL A 396 2.16 4.69 -20.23
CA VAL A 396 1.82 4.72 -21.66
C VAL A 396 1.24 6.08 -22.06
N SER A 397 0.35 6.63 -21.24
CA SER A 397 -0.28 7.94 -21.49
C SER A 397 0.72 9.09 -21.53
N VAL A 398 1.74 9.08 -20.66
CA VAL A 398 2.82 10.07 -20.67
C VAL A 398 3.65 9.97 -21.96
N MET A 399 3.97 8.76 -22.39
CA MET A 399 4.71 8.54 -23.64
C MET A 399 3.91 9.04 -24.86
N ILE A 400 2.62 8.73 -24.92
CA ILE A 400 1.72 9.22 -25.97
C ILE A 400 1.65 10.76 -25.98
N GLN A 401 1.54 11.39 -24.80
CA GLN A 401 1.52 12.86 -24.71
C GLN A 401 2.81 13.50 -25.20
N ARG A 402 3.96 12.87 -24.95
CA ARG A 402 5.23 13.39 -25.46
C ARG A 402 5.30 13.38 -26.97
N VAL A 403 4.68 12.40 -27.62
CA VAL A 403 4.62 12.30 -29.10
C VAL A 403 3.58 13.24 -29.67
N ARG A 404 2.36 13.29 -29.09
CA ARG A 404 1.23 14.06 -29.65
C ARG A 404 1.28 15.56 -29.32
N ALA A 405 1.94 15.93 -28.25
CA ALA A 405 2.03 17.31 -27.78
C ALA A 405 3.46 17.65 -27.32
N PRO A 406 4.44 17.68 -28.25
CA PRO A 406 5.84 17.92 -27.93
C PRO A 406 6.09 19.32 -27.34
N ASP A 407 5.27 20.31 -27.76
CA ASP A 407 5.44 21.72 -27.40
C ASP A 407 4.84 22.10 -26.03
N LEU A 408 4.14 21.15 -25.35
CA LEU A 408 3.63 21.43 -24.03
C LEU A 408 4.76 21.78 -23.04
N PRO A 409 4.61 22.86 -22.25
CA PRO A 409 5.62 23.23 -21.28
C PRO A 409 5.80 22.14 -20.22
N ARG A 410 7.07 21.71 -20.03
CA ARG A 410 7.48 20.69 -19.05
C ARG A 410 8.47 21.29 -18.08
N PRO A 411 8.00 21.90 -16.96
CA PRO A 411 8.90 22.48 -15.95
C PRO A 411 9.88 21.46 -15.35
N PHE A 412 9.45 20.22 -15.24
CA PHE A 412 10.30 19.06 -14.93
C PHE A 412 10.22 18.06 -16.08
N ARG A 413 11.36 17.54 -16.52
CA ARG A 413 11.46 16.50 -17.55
C ARG A 413 12.02 15.22 -16.93
N ILE A 414 11.43 14.08 -17.24
CA ILE A 414 11.89 12.76 -16.76
C ILE A 414 13.36 12.59 -17.17
N PRO A 415 14.29 12.42 -16.21
CA PRO A 415 15.67 12.06 -16.53
C PRO A 415 15.74 10.72 -17.25
N LEU A 416 16.71 10.56 -18.16
CA LEU A 416 16.93 9.31 -18.91
C LEU A 416 15.70 8.81 -19.68
N TYR A 417 14.77 9.70 -20.06
CA TYR A 417 13.62 9.31 -20.89
C TYR A 417 14.11 8.65 -22.19
N PRO A 418 13.51 7.52 -22.64
CA PRO A 418 12.27 6.89 -22.15
C PRO A 418 12.46 5.75 -21.14
N ILE A 419 13.65 5.59 -20.53
CA ILE A 419 13.96 4.44 -19.68
C ILE A 419 13.00 4.29 -18.49
N PRO A 420 12.71 5.30 -17.64
CA PRO A 420 11.84 5.11 -16.48
C PRO A 420 10.43 4.63 -16.83
N PRO A 421 9.68 5.23 -17.76
CA PRO A 421 8.36 4.72 -18.12
C PRO A 421 8.39 3.34 -18.79
N LEU A 422 9.40 3.03 -19.62
CA LEU A 422 9.56 1.71 -20.24
C LEU A 422 9.90 0.65 -19.18
N LEU A 423 10.76 0.97 -18.22
CA LEU A 423 11.09 0.10 -17.09
C LEU A 423 9.83 -0.24 -16.28
N SER A 424 9.04 0.78 -15.92
CA SER A 424 7.78 0.58 -15.18
C SER A 424 6.79 -0.28 -15.95
N ILE A 425 6.65 -0.07 -17.26
CA ILE A 425 5.77 -0.89 -18.13
C ILE A 425 6.31 -2.32 -18.21
N GLY A 426 7.61 -2.50 -18.49
CA GLY A 426 8.22 -3.81 -18.64
C GLY A 426 8.12 -4.65 -17.35
N ILE A 427 8.46 -4.06 -16.21
CA ILE A 427 8.31 -4.72 -14.92
C ILE A 427 6.81 -4.95 -14.64
N GLY A 428 5.94 -3.97 -14.87
CA GLY A 428 4.50 -4.13 -14.64
C GLY A 428 3.89 -5.27 -15.46
N VAL A 429 4.27 -5.41 -16.72
CA VAL A 429 3.82 -6.55 -17.57
C VAL A 429 4.37 -7.87 -17.02
N TRP A 430 5.66 -7.92 -16.66
CA TRP A 430 6.26 -9.09 -16.04
C TRP A 430 5.53 -9.48 -14.75
N LEU A 431 5.22 -8.53 -13.87
CA LEU A 431 4.49 -8.76 -12.63
C LEU A 431 3.09 -9.34 -12.87
N ILE A 432 2.32 -8.80 -13.82
CA ILE A 432 0.98 -9.32 -14.15
C ILE A 432 1.06 -10.73 -14.75
N VAL A 433 2.06 -10.99 -15.59
CA VAL A 433 2.26 -12.33 -16.19
C VAL A 433 2.66 -13.34 -15.13
N THR A 434 3.59 -12.99 -14.24
CA THR A 434 4.02 -13.89 -13.15
C THR A 434 2.90 -14.17 -12.16
N ALA A 435 2.10 -13.17 -11.81
CA ALA A 435 0.90 -13.38 -10.99
C ALA A 435 -0.10 -14.34 -11.65
N ALA A 436 -0.27 -14.24 -12.96
CA ALA A 436 -1.16 -15.12 -13.71
C ALA A 436 -0.64 -16.58 -13.80
N ILE A 437 0.67 -16.79 -13.69
CA ILE A 437 1.29 -18.13 -13.71
C ILE A 437 1.21 -18.77 -12.32
N GLU A 438 1.49 -18.02 -11.27
CA GLU A 438 1.57 -18.53 -9.89
C GLU A 438 0.18 -18.72 -9.28
N ASP A 439 -0.63 -17.69 -9.32
CA ASP A 439 -2.03 -17.73 -8.88
C ASP A 439 -2.91 -16.92 -9.84
N PHE A 440 -3.71 -17.62 -10.63
CA PHE A 440 -4.60 -16.98 -11.60
C PHE A 440 -5.80 -16.29 -10.94
N VAL A 441 -6.14 -16.61 -9.69
CA VAL A 441 -7.34 -16.10 -9.00
C VAL A 441 -7.31 -14.58 -8.83
N PRO A 442 -6.24 -13.92 -8.33
CA PRO A 442 -6.16 -12.46 -8.26
C PRO A 442 -6.26 -11.77 -9.61
N VAL A 443 -5.69 -12.37 -10.66
CA VAL A 443 -5.75 -11.83 -12.03
C VAL A 443 -7.15 -11.96 -12.60
N LEU A 444 -7.81 -13.11 -12.43
CA LEU A 444 -9.19 -13.33 -12.84
C LEU A 444 -10.14 -12.37 -12.11
N ALA A 445 -9.99 -12.22 -10.80
CA ALA A 445 -10.74 -11.25 -10.00
C ALA A 445 -10.53 -9.82 -10.50
N SER A 446 -9.29 -9.47 -10.90
CA SER A 446 -8.95 -8.16 -11.47
C SER A 446 -9.65 -7.94 -12.82
N ILE A 447 -9.64 -8.92 -13.71
CA ILE A 447 -10.34 -8.85 -15.01
C ILE A 447 -11.86 -8.74 -14.80
N ALA A 448 -12.43 -9.53 -13.90
CA ALA A 448 -13.84 -9.47 -13.55
C ALA A 448 -14.23 -8.10 -13.00
N THR A 449 -13.38 -7.53 -12.15
CA THR A 449 -13.58 -6.17 -11.59
C THR A 449 -13.55 -5.11 -12.69
N LEU A 450 -12.57 -5.14 -13.59
CA LEU A 450 -12.52 -4.21 -14.73
C LEU A 450 -13.74 -4.35 -15.64
N GLY A 451 -14.19 -5.60 -15.90
CA GLY A 451 -15.40 -5.89 -16.64
C GLY A 451 -16.66 -5.34 -15.95
N ALA A 452 -16.78 -5.55 -14.65
CA ALA A 452 -17.88 -5.00 -13.85
C ALA A 452 -17.89 -3.46 -13.85
N MET A 453 -16.73 -2.82 -13.72
CA MET A 453 -16.60 -1.36 -13.82
C MET A 453 -17.07 -0.85 -15.18
N LEU A 454 -16.71 -1.53 -16.28
CA LEU A 454 -17.18 -1.17 -17.63
C LEU A 454 -18.70 -1.36 -17.77
N ALA A 455 -19.25 -2.44 -17.25
CA ALA A 455 -20.70 -2.70 -17.25
C ALA A 455 -21.48 -1.68 -16.41
N MET A 456 -20.91 -1.19 -15.32
CA MET A 456 -21.51 -0.16 -14.48
C MET A 456 -21.47 1.24 -15.10
N ARG A 457 -20.59 1.49 -16.07
CA ARG A 457 -20.40 2.82 -16.68
C ARG A 457 -21.69 3.46 -17.22
N PRO A 458 -22.58 2.76 -17.97
CA PRO A 458 -23.86 3.33 -18.42
C PRO A 458 -24.82 3.64 -17.27
N LEU A 459 -24.75 2.86 -16.17
CA LEU A 459 -25.61 3.04 -14.97
C LEU A 459 -25.16 4.24 -14.13
N LEU A 460 -23.86 4.55 -14.12
CA LEU A 460 -23.26 5.66 -13.40
C LEU A 460 -23.24 6.98 -14.20
N LYS A 461 -24.02 7.07 -15.31
CA LYS A 461 -24.11 8.31 -16.08
C LYS A 461 -24.52 9.47 -15.19
N PRO A 462 -23.82 10.62 -15.28
CA PRO A 462 -24.22 11.80 -14.52
C PRO A 462 -25.63 12.23 -14.96
N GLY A 463 -26.54 12.30 -14.01
CA GLY A 463 -27.82 12.97 -14.24
C GLY A 463 -27.55 14.43 -14.63
N SER A 464 -28.30 14.97 -15.56
CA SER A 464 -28.26 16.40 -15.89
C SER A 464 -28.65 17.18 -14.63
N ILE A 465 -27.66 17.76 -13.96
CA ILE A 465 -27.93 18.78 -12.95
C ILE A 465 -28.37 20.01 -13.74
N THR A 466 -29.67 20.30 -13.79
CA THR A 466 -30.15 21.63 -14.07
C THR A 466 -29.57 22.54 -12.98
N PRO A 467 -28.83 23.60 -13.30
CA PRO A 467 -28.42 24.56 -12.29
C PRO A 467 -29.73 25.10 -11.64
N SER A 468 -29.89 24.88 -10.34
CA SER A 468 -30.89 25.60 -9.59
C SER A 468 -30.54 27.10 -9.69
N SER A 469 -31.31 27.81 -10.45
CA SER A 469 -31.37 29.26 -10.42
C SER A 469 -31.92 29.65 -9.05
N ASN A 470 -31.05 29.87 -8.09
CA ASN A 470 -31.39 30.62 -6.89
C ASN A 470 -30.13 31.32 -6.39
N GLY A 471 -30.20 32.63 -6.56
CA GLY A 471 -29.73 33.82 -5.92
C GLY A 471 -28.37 33.88 -5.23
#